data_4f3ee75d5093634320c773fc10112c24
#
_entry.id   4f3ee75d5093634320c773fc10112c24
#
_cell.length_a   1.000
_cell.length_b   1.000
_cell.length_c   1.000
_cell.angle_alpha   90.00
_cell.angle_beta   90.00
_cell.angle_gamma   90.00
#
_symmetry.space_group_name_H-M   'P 1'
#
loop_
_entity.id
_entity.type
_entity.pdbx_description
1 polymer ?
#
loop_
_entity_poly.entity_id
_entity_poly.type
_entity_poly.pdbx_seq_one_letter_code
_entity_poly.pdbx_strand_id
1 'polypeptide(L)'
;MESIKLLRAILPEVLIDNFEVVKFDKTSTRFDIYLDEKKVMMREDKHNSHVISHGFSEYRTIQDFPIRGRATYLHVRKRKWLDKETGEIFSYSWDLSEHEETRLNSEFVSFLKE
;
A
#
# COMPACT_ATOMS: atom_id res chain seq x y z
N MET A 1 13.24 -14.70 0.48
CA MET A 1 14.24 -13.67 0.80
C MET A 1 14.10 -13.23 2.24
N GLU A 2 15.17 -13.33 3.00
CA GLU A 2 15.18 -12.96 4.42
C GLU A 2 14.88 -11.49 4.67
N SER A 3 15.38 -10.58 3.80
CA SER A 3 15.13 -9.14 3.91
C SER A 3 13.65 -8.79 3.83
N ILE A 4 12.92 -9.42 2.93
CA ILE A 4 11.48 -9.20 2.78
C ILE A 4 10.72 -9.74 3.99
N LYS A 5 11.10 -10.91 4.50
CA LYS A 5 10.51 -11.49 5.71
C LYS A 5 10.72 -10.59 6.92
N LEU A 6 11.91 -10.04 7.05
CA LEU A 6 12.23 -9.13 8.15
C LEU A 6 11.41 -7.84 8.07
N LEU A 7 11.28 -7.26 6.88
CA LEU A 7 10.45 -6.08 6.67
C LEU A 7 8.99 -6.35 7.04
N ARG A 8 8.47 -7.51 6.67
CA ARG A 8 7.09 -7.91 7.01
C ARG A 8 6.89 -8.05 8.52
N ALA A 9 7.94 -8.36 9.26
CA ALA A 9 7.88 -8.48 10.71
C ALA A 9 7.88 -7.12 11.42
N ILE A 10 8.44 -6.08 10.82
CA ILE A 10 8.59 -4.75 11.45
C ILE A 10 7.63 -3.70 10.92
N LEU A 11 7.00 -3.91 9.77
CA LEU A 11 5.99 -3.01 9.23
C LEU A 11 4.64 -3.23 9.89
N PRO A 12 3.78 -2.19 9.99
CA PRO A 12 2.44 -2.37 10.56
C PRO A 12 1.62 -3.43 9.83
N GLU A 13 0.81 -4.18 10.56
CA GLU A 13 -0.02 -5.26 10.01
C GLU A 13 -0.94 -4.79 8.89
N VAL A 14 -1.56 -3.62 9.02
CA VAL A 14 -2.46 -3.08 7.99
C VAL A 14 -1.73 -2.92 6.66
N LEU A 15 -0.45 -2.59 6.71
CA LEU A 15 0.40 -2.49 5.52
C LEU A 15 0.67 -3.85 4.90
N ILE A 16 1.11 -4.80 5.72
CA ILE A 16 1.50 -6.14 5.27
C ILE A 16 0.31 -6.93 4.76
N ASP A 17 -0.84 -6.79 5.43
CA ASP A 17 -2.05 -7.54 5.07
C ASP A 17 -2.64 -7.08 3.75
N ASN A 18 -2.43 -5.81 3.38
CA ASN A 18 -3.10 -5.19 2.23
C ASN A 18 -2.15 -4.79 1.10
N PHE A 19 -0.86 -4.79 1.36
CA PHE A 19 0.16 -4.45 0.36
C PHE A 19 1.21 -5.56 0.27
N GLU A 20 1.76 -5.70 -0.91
CA GLU A 20 2.85 -6.64 -1.17
C GLU A 20 4.15 -5.88 -1.34
N VAL A 21 5.21 -6.30 -0.64
CA VAL A 21 6.55 -5.76 -0.84
C VAL A 21 7.12 -6.36 -2.13
N VAL A 22 7.20 -5.56 -3.18
CA VAL A 22 7.63 -6.03 -4.49
C VAL A 22 9.09 -5.74 -4.78
N LYS A 23 9.68 -4.77 -4.07
CA LYS A 23 11.09 -4.41 -4.25
C LYS A 23 11.62 -3.75 -2.99
N PHE A 24 12.88 -3.98 -2.71
CA PHE A 24 13.57 -3.39 -1.56
C PHE A 24 14.99 -3.02 -1.97
N ASP A 25 15.34 -1.75 -1.83
CA ASP A 25 16.69 -1.23 -2.08
C ASP A 25 17.27 -0.69 -0.79
N LYS A 26 18.54 -0.97 -0.56
CA LYS A 26 19.27 -0.55 0.62
C LYS A 26 20.57 0.13 0.25
N THR A 27 20.81 1.31 0.82
CA THR A 27 22.11 1.96 0.76
C THR A 27 22.62 2.18 2.19
N SER A 28 23.80 2.79 2.34
CA SER A 28 24.35 3.08 3.67
C SER A 28 23.51 4.10 4.46
N THR A 29 22.68 4.89 3.79
CA THR A 29 21.92 6.00 4.40
C THR A 29 20.43 5.85 4.33
N ARG A 30 19.88 4.96 3.47
CA ARG A 30 18.45 4.89 3.28
C ARG A 30 17.96 3.51 2.86
N PHE A 31 16.69 3.27 3.16
CA PHE A 31 15.91 2.16 2.61
C PHE A 31 14.84 2.69 1.67
N ASP A 32 14.65 2.02 0.56
CA ASP A 32 13.53 2.25 -0.36
C ASP A 32 12.72 0.97 -0.46
N ILE A 33 11.47 1.03 -0.03
CA ILE A 33 10.56 -0.12 0.02
C ILE A 33 9.41 0.14 -0.93
N TYR A 34 9.20 -0.75 -1.89
CA TYR A 34 8.14 -0.61 -2.89
C TYR A 34 6.97 -1.53 -2.52
N LEU A 35 5.79 -0.92 -2.40
CA LEU A 35 4.59 -1.59 -1.92
C LEU A 35 3.47 -1.43 -2.94
N ASP A 36 2.98 -2.55 -3.45
CA ASP A 36 1.83 -2.60 -4.35
C ASP A 36 0.61 -3.10 -3.59
N GLU A 37 -0.52 -2.43 -3.74
CA GLU A 37 -1.77 -2.88 -3.14
C GLU A 37 -2.15 -4.25 -3.70
N LYS A 38 -2.53 -5.17 -2.82
CA LYS A 38 -2.95 -6.52 -3.21
C LYS A 38 -4.22 -6.50 -4.03
N LYS A 39 -4.41 -7.52 -4.87
CA LYS A 39 -5.62 -7.67 -5.68
C LYS A 39 -6.75 -8.24 -4.83
N VAL A 40 -7.35 -7.39 -4.01
CA VAL A 40 -8.47 -7.75 -3.14
C VAL A 40 -9.60 -6.77 -3.39
N MET A 41 -10.74 -7.28 -3.85
CA MET A 41 -11.94 -6.46 -4.07
C MET A 41 -12.60 -6.16 -2.73
N MET A 42 -13.15 -4.96 -2.61
CA MET A 42 -13.98 -4.62 -1.47
C MET A 42 -15.26 -5.46 -1.49
N ARG A 43 -15.83 -5.64 -0.31
CA ARG A 43 -16.93 -6.57 -0.08
C ARG A 43 -18.13 -6.37 -1.01
N GLU A 44 -18.48 -5.12 -1.29
CA GLU A 44 -19.59 -4.76 -2.16
C GLU A 44 -19.37 -5.13 -3.62
N ASP A 45 -18.12 -5.26 -4.05
CA ASP A 45 -17.76 -5.61 -5.43
C ASP A 45 -17.36 -7.07 -5.62
N LYS A 46 -17.34 -7.83 -4.54
CA LYS A 46 -16.82 -9.21 -4.54
C LYS A 46 -17.53 -10.14 -5.52
N HIS A 47 -18.82 -9.91 -5.73
CA HIS A 47 -19.66 -10.67 -6.64
C HIS A 47 -20.02 -9.92 -7.92
N ASN A 48 -19.40 -8.76 -8.13
CA ASN A 48 -19.66 -7.92 -9.29
C ASN A 48 -18.70 -8.29 -10.43
N SER A 49 -19.21 -9.03 -11.40
CA SER A 49 -18.41 -9.46 -12.57
C SER A 49 -18.05 -8.30 -13.50
N HIS A 50 -18.64 -7.13 -13.32
CA HIS A 50 -18.36 -5.95 -14.15
C HIS A 50 -17.11 -5.19 -13.69
N VAL A 51 -16.62 -5.46 -12.50
CA VAL A 51 -15.44 -4.79 -11.94
C VAL A 51 -14.21 -5.67 -12.10
N ILE A 52 -13.23 -5.16 -12.83
CA ILE A 52 -11.98 -5.88 -13.10
C ILE A 52 -10.77 -5.02 -12.70
N SER A 53 -9.66 -5.68 -12.47
CA SER A 53 -8.39 -5.00 -12.18
C SER A 53 -7.92 -4.23 -13.43
N HIS A 54 -7.44 -2.99 -13.23
CA HIS A 54 -7.03 -2.09 -14.31
C HIS A 54 -5.69 -1.40 -13.99
N GLY A 55 -4.68 -2.18 -13.66
CA GLY A 55 -3.35 -1.66 -13.38
C GLY A 55 -3.22 -0.96 -12.03
N PHE A 56 -2.29 -0.01 -11.95
CA PHE A 56 -1.96 0.69 -10.70
C PHE A 56 -1.89 2.19 -10.93
N SER A 57 -2.06 2.96 -9.84
CA SER A 57 -1.71 4.37 -9.81
C SER A 57 -0.19 4.53 -9.91
N GLU A 58 0.28 5.75 -10.06
CA GLU A 58 1.71 6.03 -9.93
C GLU A 58 2.15 5.84 -8.48
N TYR A 59 3.44 5.54 -8.29
CA TYR A 59 4.01 5.45 -6.94
C TYR A 59 3.99 6.82 -6.27
N ARG A 60 3.56 6.82 -5.01
CA ARG A 60 3.72 7.96 -4.11
C ARG A 60 4.83 7.62 -3.13
N THR A 61 5.78 8.53 -2.95
CA THR A 61 6.88 8.36 -2.01
C THR A 61 6.50 9.00 -0.68
N ILE A 62 6.55 8.21 0.37
CA ILE A 62 6.24 8.65 1.73
C ILE A 62 7.46 8.35 2.60
N GLN A 63 7.95 9.37 3.32
CA GLN A 63 9.03 9.17 4.28
C GLN A 63 8.43 8.63 5.58
N ASP A 64 8.87 7.45 5.98
CA ASP A 64 8.44 6.81 7.21
C ASP A 64 9.49 6.98 8.31
N PHE A 65 9.23 6.39 9.46
CA PHE A 65 10.17 6.42 10.59
C PHE A 65 11.47 5.73 10.21
N PRO A 66 12.63 6.25 10.66
CA PRO A 66 13.92 5.63 10.36
C PRO A 66 14.00 4.20 10.91
N ILE A 67 14.66 3.35 10.16
CA ILE A 67 14.95 1.98 10.58
C ILE A 67 16.47 1.85 10.72
N ARG A 68 16.91 1.53 11.92
CA ARG A 68 18.34 1.37 12.24
C ARG A 68 19.21 2.55 11.78
N GLY A 69 18.73 3.77 12.00
CA GLY A 69 19.47 4.99 11.64
C GLY A 69 19.47 5.35 10.17
N ARG A 70 18.76 4.56 9.33
CA ARG A 70 18.62 4.88 7.90
C ARG A 70 17.26 5.48 7.62
N ALA A 71 17.23 6.53 6.82
CA ALA A 71 15.95 7.09 6.35
C ALA A 71 15.18 6.01 5.58
N THR A 72 13.89 5.93 5.82
CA THR A 72 13.02 4.93 5.20
C THR A 72 12.00 5.60 4.31
N TYR A 73 11.98 5.23 3.03
CA TYR A 73 11.03 5.74 2.05
C TYR A 73 10.15 4.61 1.56
N LEU A 74 8.84 4.81 1.69
CA LEU A 74 7.83 3.88 1.19
C LEU A 74 7.35 4.40 -0.16
N HIS A 75 7.54 3.62 -1.20
CA HIS A 75 7.00 3.91 -2.52
C HIS A 75 5.75 3.05 -2.68
N VAL A 76 4.60 3.70 -2.59
CA VAL A 76 3.31 3.01 -2.49
C VAL A 76 2.42 3.38 -3.67
N ARG A 77 1.68 2.40 -4.16
CA ARG A 77 0.68 2.64 -5.19
C ARG A 77 -0.56 1.79 -4.94
N LYS A 78 -1.70 2.34 -5.33
CA LYS A 78 -2.98 1.67 -5.24
C LYS A 78 -3.29 0.96 -6.54
N ARG A 79 -4.00 -0.16 -6.44
CA ARG A 79 -4.56 -0.85 -7.59
C ARG A 79 -5.75 -0.07 -8.12
N LYS A 80 -5.82 0.09 -9.42
CA LYS A 80 -6.98 0.65 -10.10
C LYS A 80 -7.93 -0.46 -10.52
N TRP A 81 -9.19 -0.13 -10.54
CA TRP A 81 -10.27 -1.01 -10.96
C TRP A 81 -11.08 -0.34 -12.04
N LEU A 82 -11.64 -1.12 -12.93
CA LEU A 82 -12.50 -0.64 -14.01
C LEU A 82 -13.89 -1.27 -13.85
N ASP A 83 -14.91 -0.43 -13.83
CA ASP A 83 -16.29 -0.86 -13.97
C ASP A 83 -16.62 -0.89 -15.46
N LYS A 84 -16.78 -2.08 -16.02
CA LYS A 84 -17.02 -2.25 -17.46
C LYS A 84 -18.38 -1.72 -17.92
N GLU A 85 -19.35 -1.62 -17.02
CA GLU A 85 -20.68 -1.08 -17.36
C GLU A 85 -20.66 0.43 -17.54
N THR A 86 -19.95 1.13 -16.66
CA THR A 86 -19.91 2.60 -16.65
C THR A 86 -18.68 3.17 -17.33
N GLY A 87 -17.63 2.36 -17.48
CA GLY A 87 -16.32 2.83 -17.95
C GLY A 87 -15.53 3.58 -16.89
N GLU A 88 -16.03 3.64 -15.65
CA GLU A 88 -15.36 4.33 -14.57
C GLU A 88 -14.12 3.58 -14.10
N ILE A 89 -13.02 4.34 -13.92
CA ILE A 89 -11.79 3.83 -13.33
C ILE A 89 -11.69 4.40 -11.92
N PHE A 90 -11.51 3.55 -10.93
CA PHE A 90 -11.50 3.96 -9.53
C PHE A 90 -10.48 3.14 -8.72
N SER A 91 -10.21 3.62 -7.50
CA SER A 91 -9.45 2.88 -6.50
C SER A 91 -10.23 2.91 -5.19
N TYR A 92 -9.96 1.92 -4.33
CA TYR A 92 -10.66 1.85 -3.05
C TYR A 92 -10.03 2.79 -2.03
N SER A 93 -10.88 3.46 -1.24
CA SER A 93 -10.46 4.19 -0.05
C SER A 93 -10.47 3.23 1.14
N TRP A 94 -9.49 3.38 2.02
CA TRP A 94 -9.39 2.53 3.21
C TRP A 94 -10.09 3.19 4.38
N ASP A 95 -10.89 2.40 5.11
CA ASP A 95 -11.54 2.82 6.34
C ASP A 95 -10.69 2.30 7.50
N LEU A 96 -9.97 3.21 8.16
CA LEU A 96 -9.03 2.88 9.22
C LEU A 96 -9.61 3.23 10.59
N SER A 97 -9.40 2.35 11.57
CA SER A 97 -9.71 2.64 12.97
C SER A 97 -8.69 3.64 13.52
N GLU A 98 -9.03 4.30 14.63
CA GLU A 98 -8.11 5.20 15.32
C GLU A 98 -6.81 4.48 15.71
N HIS A 99 -6.91 3.24 16.15
CA HIS A 99 -5.76 2.43 16.52
C HIS A 99 -4.83 2.20 15.33
N GLU A 100 -5.38 1.90 14.16
CA GLU A 100 -4.61 1.73 12.94
C GLU A 100 -3.95 3.04 12.51
N GLU A 101 -4.68 4.15 12.59
CA GLU A 101 -4.16 5.48 12.22
C GLU A 101 -2.98 5.89 13.10
N THR A 102 -3.02 5.59 14.40
CA THR A 102 -1.93 5.94 15.32
C THR A 102 -0.64 5.18 15.07
N ARG A 103 -0.70 4.04 14.38
CA ARG A 103 0.45 3.19 14.07
C ARG A 103 1.10 3.54 12.73
N LEU A 104 0.49 4.42 11.95
CA LEU A 104 0.96 4.84 10.63
C LEU A 104 1.33 6.32 10.65
N ASN A 105 2.21 6.74 9.75
CA ASN A 105 2.43 8.17 9.62
C ASN A 105 1.23 8.83 8.92
N SER A 106 1.07 10.14 9.13
CA SER A 106 -0.10 10.87 8.66
C SER A 106 -0.20 10.94 7.13
N GLU A 107 0.91 10.97 6.43
CA GLU A 107 0.92 10.96 4.97
C GLU A 107 0.39 9.63 4.42
N PHE A 108 0.77 8.54 5.07
CA PHE A 108 0.30 7.22 4.68
C PHE A 108 -1.19 7.06 4.93
N VAL A 109 -1.67 7.56 6.08
CA VAL A 109 -3.11 7.57 6.39
C VAL A 109 -3.88 8.35 5.34
N SER A 110 -3.40 9.53 4.97
CA SER A 110 -4.03 10.33 3.91
C SER A 110 -4.06 9.59 2.58
N PHE A 111 -2.98 8.94 2.22
CA PHE A 111 -2.90 8.12 1.00
C PHE A 111 -3.94 7.00 0.99
N LEU A 112 -4.08 6.29 2.10
CA LEU A 112 -5.03 5.16 2.20
C LEU A 112 -6.48 5.62 2.11
N LYS A 113 -6.79 6.81 2.60
CA LYS A 113 -8.16 7.36 2.62
C LYS A 113 -8.58 8.05 1.33
N GLU A 114 -7.67 8.27 0.41
CA GLU A 114 -7.99 8.89 -0.89
C GLU A 114 -8.99 8.09 -1.72
#